data_2c7dd0bfe0ad6610ecf9fbca46c08806
#
_entry.id   2c7dd0bfe0ad6610ecf9fbca46c08806
#
_cell.length_a   1.000
_cell.length_b   1.000
_cell.length_c   1.000
_cell.angle_alpha   90.00
_cell.angle_beta   90.00
_cell.angle_gamma   90.00
#
_symmetry.space_group_name_H-M   'P 1'
#
loop_
_entity.id
_entity.type
_entity.pdbx_description
1 polymer ?
#
loop_
_entity_poly.entity_id
_entity_poly.type
_entity_poly.pdbx_seq_one_letter_code
_entity_poly.pdbx_strand_id
1 'polypeptide(L)'
;DPIPNALSKTSYSTKEGLRICGRMSFSYPRRTVSHQRQLTYRSLRKLGVETEGVSKRKYLQELRRSNLTISPFGWGEICIRDFEAFLAGSVLLKPNVGHIETYPPTYSPGQTYVPLNWDLGDLMDILADLRADNDRLTALRLQAFANFRNHLGAGGARAFSNKIQEIVGELQGQKVQGVS
;
A
#
# COMPACT_ATOMS: atom_id res chain seq x y z
N ASP A 1 -4.85 21.08 -10.61
CA ASP A 1 -3.49 20.60 -10.85
C ASP A 1 -3.53 19.23 -11.47
N PRO A 2 -2.86 19.04 -12.59
CA PRO A 2 -2.87 17.77 -13.26
C PRO A 2 -2.04 16.77 -12.45
N ILE A 3 -2.70 15.90 -11.68
CA ILE A 3 -2.09 14.62 -11.33
C ILE A 3 -1.87 13.91 -12.65
N PRO A 4 -0.63 13.59 -13.01
CA PRO A 4 -0.28 13.27 -14.36
C PRO A 4 -1.03 12.04 -14.85
N ASN A 5 -1.26 12.00 -16.17
CA ASN A 5 -1.63 10.88 -17.03
C ASN A 5 -0.86 9.55 -16.80
N ALA A 6 -0.32 9.31 -15.62
CA ALA A 6 0.42 8.10 -15.26
C ALA A 6 -0.46 6.84 -15.37
N LEU A 7 -1.78 6.97 -15.15
CA LEU A 7 -2.70 5.85 -15.28
C LEU A 7 -3.17 5.59 -16.72
N SER A 8 -3.13 6.59 -17.60
CA SER A 8 -3.62 6.43 -18.99
C SER A 8 -2.60 5.76 -19.92
N LYS A 9 -1.33 5.65 -19.53
CA LYS A 9 -0.23 5.20 -20.41
C LYS A 9 0.37 3.84 -20.08
N THR A 10 -0.07 3.17 -19.04
CA THR A 10 0.46 1.84 -18.71
C THR A 10 -0.57 0.75 -18.95
N SER A 11 -0.71 0.38 -20.21
CA SER A 11 -1.05 -0.99 -20.57
C SER A 11 0.13 -1.84 -20.05
N TYR A 12 -0.05 -2.50 -18.90
CA TYR A 12 0.94 -3.46 -18.45
C TYR A 12 0.87 -4.68 -19.38
N SER A 13 1.88 -4.84 -20.23
CA SER A 13 2.03 -6.07 -20.97
C SER A 13 2.41 -7.17 -20.00
N THR A 14 1.49 -8.05 -19.69
CA THR A 14 1.75 -9.29 -18.91
C THR A 14 2.71 -10.24 -19.64
N LYS A 15 2.98 -9.99 -20.91
CA LYS A 15 3.93 -10.78 -21.73
C LYS A 15 5.38 -10.68 -21.20
N GLU A 16 5.76 -9.58 -20.54
CA GLU A 16 7.10 -9.38 -19.98
C GLU A 16 7.22 -9.83 -18.51
N GLY A 17 6.16 -10.35 -17.90
CA GLY A 17 6.10 -10.72 -16.50
C GLY A 17 5.80 -9.54 -15.57
N LEU A 18 5.54 -9.84 -14.29
CA LEU A 18 5.25 -8.84 -13.27
C LEU A 18 6.54 -8.15 -12.81
N ARG A 19 6.58 -6.81 -12.95
CA ARG A 19 7.66 -5.99 -12.39
C ARG A 19 7.33 -5.62 -10.96
N ILE A 20 8.23 -5.95 -10.03
CA ILE A 20 8.05 -5.74 -8.60
C ILE A 20 9.03 -4.66 -8.12
N CYS A 21 8.52 -3.62 -7.47
CA CYS A 21 9.33 -2.65 -6.73
C CYS A 21 9.56 -3.17 -5.31
N GLY A 22 10.82 -3.47 -4.98
CA GLY A 22 11.22 -4.04 -3.67
C GLY A 22 12.33 -3.25 -2.96
N ARG A 23 12.60 -2.00 -3.37
CA ARG A 23 13.68 -1.17 -2.77
C ARG A 23 13.43 -0.92 -1.30
N MET A 24 14.29 -1.42 -0.42
CA MET A 24 14.12 -1.24 1.02
C MET A 24 15.44 -1.35 1.80
N SER A 25 15.49 -0.72 2.97
CA SER A 25 16.46 -1.08 3.99
C SER A 25 15.94 -2.26 4.80
N PHE A 26 16.77 -3.25 5.09
CA PHE A 26 16.43 -4.42 5.91
C PHE A 26 16.93 -4.29 7.36
N SER A 27 17.75 -3.30 7.66
CA SER A 27 18.23 -3.01 9.01
C SER A 27 17.34 -1.97 9.69
N TYR A 28 16.77 -2.34 10.82
CA TYR A 28 15.92 -1.48 11.65
C TYR A 28 16.24 -1.66 13.13
N PRO A 29 16.14 -0.62 13.98
CA PRO A 29 16.41 -0.72 15.41
C PRO A 29 15.45 -1.67 16.14
N ARG A 30 14.17 -1.72 15.69
CA ARG A 30 13.16 -2.62 16.25
C ARG A 30 13.34 -4.03 15.69
N ARG A 31 13.59 -5.00 16.56
CA ARG A 31 13.89 -6.40 16.20
C ARG A 31 12.78 -7.04 15.37
N THR A 32 11.51 -6.85 15.70
CA THR A 32 10.35 -7.39 14.97
C THR A 32 10.28 -6.85 13.57
N VAL A 33 10.44 -5.53 13.41
CA VAL A 33 10.47 -4.88 12.09
C VAL A 33 11.67 -5.35 11.28
N SER A 34 12.85 -5.39 11.88
CA SER A 34 14.07 -5.89 11.22
C SER A 34 13.90 -7.33 10.74
N HIS A 35 13.32 -8.20 11.57
CA HIS A 35 13.06 -9.60 11.21
C HIS A 35 12.13 -9.70 10.00
N GLN A 36 10.98 -9.05 10.02
CA GLN A 36 10.00 -9.05 8.95
C GLN A 36 10.59 -8.48 7.64
N ARG A 37 11.39 -7.41 7.72
CA ARG A 37 12.07 -6.83 6.56
C ARG A 37 13.17 -7.74 6.01
N GLN A 38 13.87 -8.48 6.85
CA GLN A 38 14.85 -9.48 6.41
C GLN A 38 14.18 -10.65 5.71
N LEU A 39 13.02 -11.11 6.18
CA LEU A 39 12.21 -12.13 5.48
C LEU A 39 11.81 -11.61 4.09
N THR A 40 11.26 -10.41 4.02
CA THR A 40 10.88 -9.76 2.75
C THR A 40 12.08 -9.64 1.81
N TYR A 41 13.21 -9.16 2.32
CA TYR A 41 14.46 -9.03 1.55
C TYR A 41 14.89 -10.36 0.95
N ARG A 42 14.94 -11.43 1.77
CA ARG A 42 15.35 -12.77 1.31
C ARG A 42 14.40 -13.32 0.25
N SER A 43 13.09 -13.16 0.43
CA SER A 43 12.07 -13.60 -0.52
C SER A 43 12.20 -12.88 -1.86
N LEU A 44 12.38 -11.56 -1.83
CA LEU A 44 12.57 -10.76 -3.05
C LEU A 44 13.86 -11.09 -3.78
N ARG A 45 14.95 -11.33 -3.05
CA ARG A 45 16.23 -11.74 -3.65
C ARG A 45 16.14 -13.08 -4.35
N LYS A 46 15.41 -14.04 -3.81
CA LYS A 46 15.13 -15.34 -4.48
C LYS A 46 14.37 -15.16 -5.79
N LEU A 47 13.56 -14.12 -5.90
CA LEU A 47 12.81 -13.75 -7.10
C LEU A 47 13.62 -12.90 -8.09
N GLY A 48 14.89 -12.60 -7.79
CA GLY A 48 15.72 -11.73 -8.62
C GLY A 48 15.34 -10.24 -8.55
N VAL A 49 14.51 -9.85 -7.56
CA VAL A 49 14.10 -8.46 -7.39
C VAL A 49 15.21 -7.66 -6.68
N GLU A 50 15.58 -6.54 -7.26
CA GLU A 50 16.55 -5.64 -6.65
C GLU A 50 15.96 -4.91 -5.43
N THR A 51 16.71 -4.93 -4.32
CA THR A 51 16.25 -4.45 -3.01
C THR A 51 17.09 -3.31 -2.46
N GLU A 52 18.30 -3.12 -2.95
CA GLU A 52 19.24 -2.10 -2.47
C GLU A 52 18.69 -0.68 -2.65
N GLY A 53 19.14 0.21 -1.76
CA GLY A 53 18.78 1.63 -1.82
C GLY A 53 19.29 2.29 -3.10
N VAL A 54 18.48 3.15 -3.67
CA VAL A 54 18.81 3.96 -4.85
C VAL A 54 18.44 5.41 -4.59
N SER A 55 18.84 6.34 -5.47
CA SER A 55 18.39 7.72 -5.38
C SER A 55 16.84 7.82 -5.45
N LYS A 56 16.26 8.83 -4.80
CA LYS A 56 14.81 9.07 -4.81
C LYS A 56 14.24 9.15 -6.24
N ARG A 57 14.97 9.80 -7.15
CA ARG A 57 14.57 9.91 -8.57
C ARG A 57 14.49 8.52 -9.23
N LYS A 58 15.52 7.68 -9.04
CA LYS A 58 15.55 6.33 -9.61
C LYS A 58 14.44 5.47 -8.99
N TYR A 59 14.26 5.51 -7.68
CA TYR A 59 13.18 4.82 -6.99
C TYR A 59 11.80 5.18 -7.56
N LEU A 60 11.48 6.47 -7.70
CA LEU A 60 10.19 6.89 -8.24
C LEU A 60 10.00 6.51 -9.72
N GLN A 61 11.08 6.44 -10.50
CA GLN A 61 11.00 5.94 -11.88
C GLN A 61 10.71 4.43 -11.91
N GLU A 62 11.37 3.64 -11.07
CA GLU A 62 11.13 2.21 -10.94
C GLU A 62 9.71 1.94 -10.45
N LEU A 63 9.26 2.65 -9.42
CA LEU A 63 7.94 2.52 -8.85
C LEU A 63 6.83 2.74 -9.90
N ARG A 64 6.94 3.79 -10.73
CA ARG A 64 5.99 4.08 -11.81
C ARG A 64 5.96 3.04 -12.94
N ARG A 65 7.02 2.23 -13.06
CA ARG A 65 7.13 1.15 -14.05
C ARG A 65 6.79 -0.21 -13.48
N SER A 66 6.52 -0.28 -12.17
CA SER A 66 6.25 -1.53 -11.47
C SER A 66 4.76 -1.83 -11.44
N ASN A 67 4.41 -3.09 -11.68
CA ASN A 67 3.05 -3.59 -11.52
C ASN A 67 2.70 -3.71 -10.03
N LEU A 68 3.66 -4.18 -9.24
CA LEU A 68 3.52 -4.49 -7.83
C LEU A 68 4.56 -3.75 -7.01
N THR A 69 4.17 -3.36 -5.80
CA THR A 69 5.07 -2.78 -4.80
C THR A 69 4.94 -3.56 -3.51
N ILE A 70 6.03 -4.11 -3.01
CA ILE A 70 6.06 -4.75 -1.70
C ILE A 70 6.45 -3.73 -0.65
N SER A 71 5.59 -3.56 0.35
CA SER A 71 5.78 -2.61 1.45
C SER A 71 5.76 -3.32 2.81
N PRO A 72 6.93 -3.78 3.30
CA PRO A 72 7.04 -4.28 4.66
C PRO A 72 6.86 -3.16 5.68
N PHE A 73 6.68 -3.53 6.95
CA PHE A 73 6.57 -2.57 8.05
C PHE A 73 7.81 -1.67 8.17
N GLY A 74 7.61 -0.45 8.65
CA GLY A 74 8.63 0.55 8.90
C GLY A 74 8.65 0.98 10.37
N TRP A 75 8.62 2.28 10.64
CA TRP A 75 8.48 2.79 12.02
C TRP A 75 7.14 2.41 12.64
N GLY A 76 6.13 2.21 11.82
CA GLY A 76 4.83 1.66 12.13
C GLY A 76 4.38 0.73 11.00
N GLU A 77 3.14 0.29 11.09
CA GLU A 77 2.55 -0.59 10.08
C GLU A 77 2.18 0.19 8.81
N ILE A 78 1.82 1.47 8.95
CA ILE A 78 1.56 2.38 7.84
C ILE A 78 2.88 3.03 7.40
N CYS A 79 3.18 2.95 6.12
CA CYS A 79 4.42 3.45 5.54
C CYS A 79 4.14 4.48 4.44
N ILE A 80 5.03 5.47 4.27
CA ILE A 80 4.95 6.44 3.15
C ILE A 80 4.94 5.72 1.79
N ARG A 81 5.66 4.60 1.67
CA ARG A 81 5.68 3.78 0.47
C ARG A 81 4.31 3.29 0.03
N ASP A 82 3.39 3.05 0.96
CA ASP A 82 2.04 2.60 0.65
C ASP A 82 1.33 3.66 -0.21
N PHE A 83 1.41 4.92 0.21
CA PHE A 83 0.83 6.05 -0.51
C PHE A 83 1.57 6.35 -1.83
N GLU A 84 2.89 6.19 -1.84
CA GLU A 84 3.68 6.31 -3.07
C GLU A 84 3.27 5.25 -4.10
N ALA A 85 2.97 4.01 -3.66
CA ALA A 85 2.47 2.94 -4.54
C ALA A 85 1.10 3.30 -5.14
N PHE A 86 0.17 3.78 -4.31
CA PHE A 86 -1.15 4.21 -4.78
C PHE A 86 -1.04 5.33 -5.83
N LEU A 87 -0.23 6.35 -5.56
CA LEU A 87 0.00 7.46 -6.50
C LEU A 87 0.71 7.04 -7.78
N ALA A 88 1.57 6.05 -7.71
CA ALA A 88 2.26 5.51 -8.87
C ALA A 88 1.40 4.56 -9.71
N GLY A 89 0.22 4.17 -9.20
CA GLY A 89 -0.63 3.17 -9.82
C GLY A 89 -0.04 1.76 -9.79
N SER A 90 0.75 1.45 -8.76
CA SER A 90 1.30 0.12 -8.50
C SER A 90 0.45 -0.59 -7.45
N VAL A 91 0.13 -1.85 -7.66
CA VAL A 91 -0.63 -2.64 -6.67
C VAL A 91 0.22 -2.86 -5.43
N LEU A 92 -0.31 -2.48 -4.28
CA LEU A 92 0.38 -2.62 -3.00
C LEU A 92 0.23 -4.05 -2.46
N LEU A 93 1.34 -4.74 -2.23
CA LEU A 93 1.44 -5.97 -1.46
C LEU A 93 2.02 -5.64 -0.10
N LYS A 94 1.32 -6.01 0.96
CA LYS A 94 1.67 -5.61 2.33
C LYS A 94 1.26 -6.69 3.32
N PRO A 95 2.04 -6.93 4.39
CA PRO A 95 1.57 -7.77 5.49
C PRO A 95 0.20 -7.30 5.97
N ASN A 96 -0.69 -8.25 6.26
CA ASN A 96 -2.08 -7.96 6.61
C ASN A 96 -2.17 -6.94 7.75
N VAL A 97 -2.86 -5.83 7.48
CA VAL A 97 -3.12 -4.73 8.42
C VAL A 97 -4.62 -4.56 8.68
N GLY A 98 -5.41 -5.61 8.50
CA GLY A 98 -6.87 -5.59 8.69
C GLY A 98 -7.34 -5.29 10.12
N HIS A 99 -6.42 -5.29 11.10
CA HIS A 99 -6.68 -4.87 12.48
C HIS A 99 -6.56 -3.35 12.69
N ILE A 100 -6.14 -2.60 11.66
CA ILE A 100 -5.99 -1.14 11.73
C ILE A 100 -7.18 -0.48 11.06
N GLU A 101 -7.87 0.36 11.80
CA GLU A 101 -8.83 1.29 11.23
C GLU A 101 -8.13 2.57 10.79
N THR A 102 -8.44 3.00 9.57
CA THR A 102 -7.91 4.25 9.02
C THR A 102 -9.05 5.13 8.51
N TYR A 103 -8.87 6.42 8.62
CA TYR A 103 -9.71 7.36 7.92
C TYR A 103 -8.87 8.28 7.04
N PRO A 104 -9.10 8.27 5.74
CA PRO A 104 -10.05 7.43 4.99
C PRO A 104 -9.72 5.92 5.12
N PRO A 105 -10.68 5.03 4.76
CA PRO A 105 -10.46 3.57 4.77
C PRO A 105 -9.48 3.19 3.66
N THR A 106 -8.19 3.35 3.93
CA THR A 106 -7.10 3.22 2.96
C THR A 106 -6.79 1.77 2.64
N TYR A 107 -6.90 0.89 3.66
CA TYR A 107 -6.51 -0.51 3.55
C TYR A 107 -7.72 -1.43 3.52
N SER A 108 -8.31 -1.60 2.33
CA SER A 108 -9.40 -2.55 2.09
C SER A 108 -8.83 -3.79 1.38
N PRO A 109 -8.72 -4.96 2.06
CA PRO A 109 -8.14 -6.17 1.48
C PRO A 109 -8.83 -6.58 0.18
N GLY A 110 -8.06 -6.88 -0.85
CA GLY A 110 -8.57 -7.28 -2.16
C GLY A 110 -9.19 -6.14 -2.98
N GLN A 111 -9.22 -4.91 -2.45
CA GLN A 111 -9.72 -3.72 -3.15
C GLN A 111 -8.63 -2.67 -3.35
N THR A 112 -7.97 -2.24 -2.28
CA THR A 112 -6.93 -1.20 -2.35
C THR A 112 -5.53 -1.78 -2.17
N TYR A 113 -5.40 -2.95 -1.57
CA TYR A 113 -4.13 -3.66 -1.43
C TYR A 113 -4.35 -5.17 -1.39
N VAL A 114 -3.28 -5.92 -1.59
CA VAL A 114 -3.26 -7.37 -1.45
C VAL A 114 -2.55 -7.72 -0.15
N PRO A 115 -3.28 -8.27 0.85
CA PRO A 115 -2.68 -8.69 2.09
C PRO A 115 -1.76 -9.89 1.88
N LEU A 116 -0.62 -9.88 2.55
CA LEU A 116 0.31 -10.99 2.67
C LEU A 116 0.27 -11.54 4.09
N ASN A 117 0.54 -12.82 4.25
CA ASN A 117 0.87 -13.37 5.57
C ASN A 117 2.11 -12.67 6.12
N TRP A 118 2.20 -12.53 7.44
CA TRP A 118 3.32 -11.82 8.08
C TRP A 118 4.67 -12.51 7.86
N ASP A 119 4.66 -13.83 7.67
CA ASP A 119 5.82 -14.65 7.32
C ASP A 119 6.10 -14.73 5.81
N LEU A 120 5.22 -14.13 4.98
CA LEU A 120 5.27 -14.15 3.52
C LEU A 120 5.14 -15.56 2.91
N GLY A 121 4.59 -16.50 3.66
CA GLY A 121 4.42 -17.88 3.20
C GLY A 121 3.54 -18.02 1.95
N ASP A 122 2.61 -17.08 1.75
CA ASP A 122 1.67 -17.00 0.64
C ASP A 122 2.16 -16.13 -0.56
N LEU A 123 3.34 -15.53 -0.46
CA LEU A 123 3.82 -14.59 -1.49
C LEU A 123 3.86 -15.21 -2.88
N MET A 124 4.33 -16.45 -3.02
CA MET A 124 4.48 -17.09 -4.33
C MET A 124 3.13 -17.39 -4.98
N ASP A 125 2.17 -17.85 -4.21
CA ASP A 125 0.81 -18.15 -4.68
C ASP A 125 0.10 -16.86 -5.11
N ILE A 126 0.20 -15.81 -4.30
CA ILE A 126 -0.35 -14.49 -4.64
C ILE A 126 0.29 -13.92 -5.91
N LEU A 127 1.59 -14.06 -6.10
CA LEU A 127 2.25 -13.60 -7.33
C LEU A 127 1.80 -14.42 -8.55
N ALA A 128 1.57 -15.72 -8.40
CA ALA A 128 1.05 -16.57 -9.47
C ALA A 128 -0.38 -16.16 -9.86
N ASP A 129 -1.26 -15.95 -8.88
CA ASP A 129 -2.63 -15.50 -9.08
C ASP A 129 -2.69 -14.13 -9.79
N LEU A 130 -1.91 -13.15 -9.30
CA LEU A 130 -1.87 -11.82 -9.89
C LEU A 130 -1.27 -11.80 -11.30
N ARG A 131 -0.38 -12.75 -11.61
CA ARG A 131 0.15 -12.91 -12.97
C ARG A 131 -0.89 -13.46 -13.93
N ALA A 132 -1.77 -14.33 -13.45
CA ALA A 132 -2.81 -14.96 -14.25
C ALA A 132 -3.99 -14.02 -14.52
N ASP A 133 -4.23 -13.04 -13.63
CA ASP A 133 -5.42 -12.16 -13.67
C ASP A 133 -5.04 -10.68 -13.83
N ASN A 134 -4.90 -10.24 -15.08
CA ASN A 134 -4.58 -8.84 -15.41
C ASN A 134 -5.75 -7.89 -15.11
N ASP A 135 -6.98 -8.37 -15.18
CA ASP A 135 -8.16 -7.54 -14.90
C ASP A 135 -8.23 -7.23 -13.41
N ARG A 136 -7.94 -8.21 -12.56
CA ARG A 136 -7.80 -8.01 -11.10
C ARG A 136 -6.68 -7.02 -10.77
N LEU A 137 -5.51 -7.13 -11.39
CA LEU A 137 -4.42 -6.16 -11.23
C LEU A 137 -4.86 -4.75 -11.57
N THR A 138 -5.59 -4.61 -12.68
CA THR A 138 -6.08 -3.31 -13.15
C THR A 138 -7.13 -2.75 -12.19
N ALA A 139 -8.08 -3.57 -11.75
CA ALA A 139 -9.11 -3.17 -10.79
C ALA A 139 -8.51 -2.70 -9.46
N LEU A 140 -7.60 -3.47 -8.86
CA LEU A 140 -6.89 -3.12 -7.62
C LEU A 140 -6.19 -1.76 -7.73
N ARG A 141 -5.46 -1.56 -8.81
CA ARG A 141 -4.72 -0.32 -9.08
C ARG A 141 -5.64 0.89 -9.18
N LEU A 142 -6.70 0.77 -9.99
CA LEU A 142 -7.63 1.88 -10.21
C LEU A 142 -8.39 2.21 -8.93
N GLN A 143 -8.82 1.21 -8.19
CA GLN A 143 -9.58 1.40 -6.97
C GLN A 143 -8.73 2.02 -5.85
N ALA A 144 -7.49 1.55 -5.67
CA ALA A 144 -6.54 2.12 -4.71
C ALA A 144 -6.22 3.59 -5.04
N PHE A 145 -5.95 3.89 -6.32
CA PHE A 145 -5.69 5.25 -6.76
C PHE A 145 -6.89 6.16 -6.57
N ALA A 146 -8.10 5.73 -6.97
CA ALA A 146 -9.33 6.51 -6.84
C ALA A 146 -9.65 6.79 -5.37
N ASN A 147 -9.57 5.76 -4.52
CA ASN A 147 -9.78 5.90 -3.08
C ASN A 147 -8.83 6.94 -2.49
N PHE A 148 -7.53 6.80 -2.74
CA PHE A 148 -6.55 7.73 -2.20
C PHE A 148 -6.73 9.15 -2.74
N ARG A 149 -6.95 9.30 -4.05
CA ARG A 149 -7.15 10.60 -4.70
C ARG A 149 -8.37 11.36 -4.18
N ASN A 150 -9.48 10.66 -3.95
CA ASN A 150 -10.73 11.27 -3.48
C ASN A 150 -10.58 11.90 -2.09
N HIS A 151 -9.58 11.47 -1.33
CA HIS A 151 -9.31 12.00 0.01
C HIS A 151 -8.17 13.04 0.03
N LEU A 152 -7.63 13.41 -1.14
CA LEU A 152 -6.69 14.52 -1.27
C LEU A 152 -7.44 15.85 -1.51
N GLY A 153 -6.82 16.96 -1.10
CA GLY A 153 -7.33 18.30 -1.32
C GLY A 153 -8.47 18.71 -0.37
N ALA A 154 -9.18 19.78 -0.75
CA ALA A 154 -10.17 20.41 0.11
C ALA A 154 -11.38 19.53 0.47
N GLY A 155 -11.78 18.64 -0.43
CA GLY A 155 -12.86 17.68 -0.17
C GLY A 155 -12.49 16.69 0.92
N GLY A 156 -11.29 16.11 0.82
CA GLY A 156 -10.76 15.19 1.83
C GLY A 156 -10.55 15.87 3.20
N ALA A 157 -10.04 17.09 3.20
CA ALA A 157 -9.90 17.87 4.45
C ALA A 157 -11.24 18.09 5.16
N ARG A 158 -12.29 18.43 4.40
CA ARG A 158 -13.66 18.57 4.96
C ARG A 158 -14.20 17.26 5.49
N ALA A 159 -14.06 16.17 4.73
CA ALA A 159 -14.50 14.86 5.15
C ALA A 159 -13.80 14.42 6.44
N PHE A 160 -12.49 14.65 6.55
CA PHE A 160 -11.72 14.40 7.77
C PHE A 160 -12.22 15.23 8.96
N SER A 161 -12.45 16.55 8.76
CA SER A 161 -13.00 17.44 9.81
C SER A 161 -14.36 16.95 10.31
N ASN A 162 -15.25 16.58 9.39
CA ASN A 162 -16.56 16.03 9.75
C ASN A 162 -16.44 14.73 10.57
N LYS A 163 -15.52 13.84 10.18
CA LYS A 163 -15.28 12.59 10.92
C LYS A 163 -14.77 12.86 12.34
N ILE A 164 -13.88 13.83 12.52
CA ILE A 164 -13.42 14.23 13.86
C ILE A 164 -14.60 14.79 14.70
N GLN A 165 -15.46 15.61 14.11
CA GLN A 165 -16.64 16.14 14.81
C GLN A 165 -17.62 15.04 15.23
N GLU A 166 -17.84 14.05 14.36
CA GLU A 166 -18.64 12.85 14.65
C GLU A 166 -18.09 12.10 15.88
N ILE A 167 -16.79 11.77 15.87
CA ILE A 167 -16.13 11.06 16.98
C ILE A 167 -16.23 11.85 18.29
N VAL A 168 -16.00 13.17 18.23
CA VAL A 168 -16.10 14.03 19.44
C VAL A 168 -17.55 14.06 19.94
N GLY A 169 -18.53 14.15 19.07
CA GLY A 169 -19.95 14.13 19.41
C GLY A 169 -20.37 12.81 20.09
N GLU A 170 -19.92 11.67 19.56
CA GLU A 170 -20.16 10.37 20.16
C GLU A 170 -19.57 10.23 21.56
N LEU A 171 -18.33 10.71 21.77
CA LEU A 171 -17.67 10.71 23.08
C LEU A 171 -18.38 11.60 24.12
N GLN A 172 -18.94 12.74 23.69
CA GLN A 172 -19.70 13.62 24.55
C GLN A 172 -21.06 13.02 24.92
N GLY A 173 -21.74 12.37 23.95
CA GLY A 173 -23.00 11.67 24.19
C GLY A 173 -22.86 10.49 25.15
N GLN A 174 -21.78 9.74 25.10
CA GLN A 174 -21.49 8.64 26.02
C GLN A 174 -21.25 9.11 27.46
N LYS A 175 -20.64 10.29 27.67
CA LYS A 175 -20.42 10.87 29.00
C LYS A 175 -21.73 11.27 29.70
N VAL A 176 -22.76 11.61 28.93
CA VAL A 176 -24.07 12.01 29.50
C VAL A 176 -24.88 10.80 29.97
N GLN A 177 -24.72 9.64 29.34
CA GLN A 177 -25.44 8.42 29.69
C GLN A 177 -24.78 7.61 30.84
N GLY A 178 -23.53 7.89 31.17
CA GLY A 178 -22.77 7.20 32.24
C GLY A 178 -22.83 7.84 33.62
N VAL A 179 -23.63 8.88 33.82
CA VAL A 179 -23.78 9.64 35.08
C VAL A 179 -25.28 9.71 35.47
N SER A 180 -25.91 8.57 35.51
CA SER A 180 -27.29 8.43 36.04
C SER A 180 -27.37 7.23 36.96
#